data_2e15f2b6a9b40c6a7efef5040bb7e2ea
#
_entry.id   2e15f2b6a9b40c6a7efef5040bb7e2ea
#
_cell.length_a   1.000
_cell.length_b   1.000
_cell.length_c   1.000
_cell.angle_alpha   90.00
_cell.angle_beta   90.00
_cell.angle_gamma   90.00
#
_symmetry.space_group_name_H-M   'P 1'
#
loop_
_entity.id
_entity.type
_entity.pdbx_description
1 polymer ?
#
loop_
_entity_poly.entity_id
_entity_poly.type
_entity_poly.pdbx_seq_one_letter_code
_entity_poly.pdbx_strand_id
1 'polypeptide(L)'
;MARAASFTEDTGLPLTLGNFLDYYHLDPRAIYSKKLCFARLCVRAGVVDDFAEPLEETLTKAFARFAVVDSRRWIHFLLDLLPKLDNTDFADLPPVEQRMLQMFYVTVWGKAAEDWNREDVLDDLYALSDSPILLGELQTLLQYQYDRIDFIDEPVDVGFNCPLDLHCTYTRDQLLVALDFLKPSTVREGVKWLPEKQLDVFFVTLNKADKDYSPTTMYNDYSINENLFHWQSQSTTAESSATGQRYIHHREKGSRVLLFVREFKADSRFGGAAAYTYLGTVNYVRHEGSRPMNITWKLDRPIPARFLKKTNKLIVG
;
A
#
# COMPACT_ATOMS: atom_id res chain seq x y z
N MET A 1 7.20 -19.68 18.41
CA MET A 1 7.04 -21.14 18.46
C MET A 1 6.51 -21.59 19.82
N ALA A 2 7.19 -21.43 20.95
CA ALA A 2 6.68 -21.86 22.26
C ALA A 2 5.23 -21.43 22.53
N ARG A 3 4.90 -20.15 22.32
CA ARG A 3 3.54 -19.61 22.50
C ARG A 3 2.48 -20.27 21.61
N ALA A 4 2.83 -20.78 20.43
CA ALA A 4 1.89 -21.47 19.56
C ALA A 4 1.72 -22.93 20.01
N ALA A 5 2.77 -23.58 20.49
CA ALA A 5 2.73 -24.97 20.94
C ALA A 5 1.81 -25.15 22.16
N SER A 6 1.82 -24.23 23.13
CA SER A 6 1.00 -24.29 24.35
C SER A 6 -0.31 -23.48 24.28
N PHE A 7 -0.60 -22.82 23.14
CA PHE A 7 -1.69 -21.85 23.04
C PHE A 7 -3.04 -22.38 23.52
N THR A 8 -3.46 -23.54 23.02
CA THR A 8 -4.76 -24.14 23.34
C THR A 8 -4.83 -24.59 24.81
N GLU A 9 -3.74 -25.13 25.34
CA GLU A 9 -3.64 -25.52 26.76
C GLU A 9 -3.69 -24.31 27.69
N ASP A 10 -2.96 -23.25 27.33
CA ASP A 10 -2.86 -22.04 28.15
C ASP A 10 -4.12 -21.17 28.13
N THR A 11 -4.88 -21.19 27.03
CA THR A 11 -5.98 -20.25 26.77
C THR A 11 -7.36 -20.89 26.74
N GLY A 12 -7.45 -22.19 26.46
CA GLY A 12 -8.71 -22.88 26.16
C GLY A 12 -9.29 -22.54 24.78
N LEU A 13 -8.62 -21.74 23.97
CA LEU A 13 -9.06 -21.32 22.65
C LEU A 13 -8.41 -22.18 21.55
N PRO A 14 -9.11 -22.43 20.43
CA PRO A 14 -8.47 -23.09 19.28
C PRO A 14 -7.36 -22.19 18.71
N LEU A 15 -6.24 -22.79 18.32
CA LEU A 15 -5.13 -22.08 17.69
C LEU A 15 -5.50 -21.70 16.26
N THR A 16 -6.03 -20.50 16.10
CA THR A 16 -6.28 -19.85 14.80
C THR A 16 -5.46 -18.58 14.70
N LEU A 17 -5.23 -18.06 13.48
CA LEU A 17 -4.54 -16.79 13.28
C LEU A 17 -5.18 -15.67 14.10
N GLY A 18 -6.51 -15.51 14.01
CA GLY A 18 -7.24 -14.47 14.73
C GLY A 18 -7.09 -14.59 16.24
N ASN A 19 -7.37 -15.77 16.83
CA ASN A 19 -7.24 -15.99 18.27
C ASN A 19 -5.82 -15.74 18.76
N PHE A 20 -4.83 -16.17 18.00
CA PHE A 20 -3.41 -15.99 18.34
C PHE A 20 -3.02 -14.50 18.35
N LEU A 21 -3.40 -13.76 17.30
CA LEU A 21 -3.12 -12.33 17.21
C LEU A 21 -3.83 -11.54 18.32
N ASP A 22 -5.12 -11.82 18.56
CA ASP A 22 -5.92 -11.11 19.55
C ASP A 22 -5.45 -11.37 20.98
N TYR A 23 -5.20 -12.63 21.33
CA TYR A 23 -4.76 -12.99 22.68
C TYR A 23 -3.42 -12.35 23.04
N TYR A 24 -2.48 -12.31 22.11
CA TYR A 24 -1.17 -11.72 22.35
C TYR A 24 -1.06 -10.25 21.93
N HIS A 25 -2.16 -9.62 21.54
CA HIS A 25 -2.21 -8.23 21.04
C HIS A 25 -1.16 -7.96 19.95
N LEU A 26 -1.05 -8.86 18.98
CA LEU A 26 -0.08 -8.78 17.91
C LEU A 26 -0.67 -8.15 16.65
N ASP A 27 0.12 -7.31 16.02
CA ASP A 27 -0.10 -6.92 14.64
C ASP A 27 0.26 -8.11 13.71
N PRO A 28 -0.52 -8.40 12.66
CA PRO A 28 -0.20 -9.48 11.70
C PRO A 28 1.24 -9.43 11.17
N ARG A 29 1.79 -8.24 11.00
CA ARG A 29 3.17 -8.04 10.57
C ARG A 29 4.21 -8.61 11.53
N ALA A 30 3.87 -8.84 12.78
CA ALA A 30 4.77 -9.52 13.74
C ALA A 30 5.11 -10.95 13.30
N ILE A 31 4.22 -11.61 12.55
CA ILE A 31 4.44 -12.94 11.97
C ILE A 31 5.07 -12.77 10.58
N TYR A 32 4.38 -12.08 9.69
CA TYR A 32 4.65 -12.08 8.24
C TYR A 32 5.90 -11.30 7.82
N SER A 33 6.33 -10.28 8.57
CA SER A 33 7.58 -9.55 8.28
C SER A 33 8.86 -10.40 8.40
N LYS A 34 8.77 -11.55 9.04
CA LYS A 34 9.90 -12.46 9.28
C LYS A 34 10.05 -13.55 8.21
N LYS A 35 9.38 -13.40 7.08
CA LYS A 35 9.32 -14.40 6.02
C LYS A 35 8.84 -15.74 6.56
N LEU A 36 7.81 -15.71 7.37
CA LEU A 36 7.17 -16.84 7.99
C LEU A 36 5.66 -16.69 7.81
N CYS A 37 4.96 -17.74 7.40
CA CYS A 37 3.51 -17.81 7.44
C CYS A 37 3.03 -18.44 8.76
N PHE A 38 1.76 -18.24 9.11
CA PHE A 38 1.20 -18.79 10.35
C PHE A 38 1.09 -20.30 10.28
N ALA A 39 0.72 -20.88 9.14
CA ALA A 39 0.71 -22.33 8.92
C ALA A 39 2.09 -22.94 9.20
N ARG A 40 3.16 -22.35 8.67
CA ARG A 40 4.54 -22.79 8.93
C ARG A 40 4.96 -22.58 10.40
N LEU A 41 4.43 -21.55 11.06
CA LEU A 41 4.62 -21.38 12.52
C LEU A 41 3.98 -22.53 13.29
N CYS A 42 2.78 -22.98 12.93
CA CYS A 42 2.08 -24.09 13.54
C CYS A 42 2.81 -25.42 13.33
N VAL A 43 3.32 -25.70 12.12
CA VAL A 43 4.18 -26.86 11.85
C VAL A 43 5.41 -26.87 12.75
N ARG A 44 6.14 -25.74 12.82
CA ARG A 44 7.35 -25.62 13.67
C ARG A 44 7.05 -25.70 15.16
N ALA A 45 5.82 -25.44 15.57
CA ALA A 45 5.35 -25.63 16.94
C ALA A 45 4.90 -27.05 17.24
N GLY A 46 4.85 -27.93 16.23
CA GLY A 46 4.39 -29.33 16.37
C GLY A 46 2.88 -29.46 16.57
N VAL A 47 2.11 -28.44 16.17
CA VAL A 47 0.65 -28.41 16.37
C VAL A 47 -0.11 -28.99 15.18
N VAL A 48 0.47 -28.91 13.99
CA VAL A 48 -0.07 -29.47 12.75
C VAL A 48 1.03 -30.22 12.00
N ASP A 49 0.62 -31.15 11.14
CA ASP A 49 1.52 -31.88 10.26
C ASP A 49 2.21 -30.95 9.26
N ASP A 50 3.36 -31.39 8.77
CA ASP A 50 4.11 -30.66 7.75
C ASP A 50 3.39 -30.68 6.40
N PHE A 51 3.58 -29.65 5.62
CA PHE A 51 3.01 -29.51 4.27
C PHE A 51 4.07 -29.02 3.29
N ALA A 52 3.84 -29.26 2.00
CA ALA A 52 4.64 -28.71 0.91
C ALA A 52 3.69 -28.20 -0.17
N GLU A 53 3.77 -26.92 -0.49
CA GLU A 53 2.98 -26.27 -1.55
C GLU A 53 3.89 -25.56 -2.55
N PRO A 54 3.55 -25.59 -3.86
CA PRO A 54 4.44 -25.10 -4.91
C PRO A 54 4.84 -23.62 -4.76
N LEU A 55 3.93 -22.77 -4.28
CA LEU A 55 4.13 -21.32 -4.15
C LEU A 55 4.39 -20.86 -2.71
N GLU A 56 4.83 -21.76 -1.81
CA GLU A 56 5.04 -21.43 -0.40
C GLU A 56 5.97 -20.23 -0.21
N GLU A 57 7.10 -20.18 -0.90
CA GLU A 57 8.04 -19.08 -0.77
C GLU A 57 7.45 -17.75 -1.27
N THR A 58 6.73 -17.78 -2.40
CA THR A 58 6.11 -16.63 -3.02
C THR A 58 5.00 -16.04 -2.13
N LEU A 59 4.06 -16.89 -1.67
CA LEU A 59 2.95 -16.48 -0.83
C LEU A 59 3.42 -16.04 0.55
N THR A 60 4.41 -16.70 1.15
CA THR A 60 5.00 -16.27 2.43
C THR A 60 5.58 -14.85 2.35
N LYS A 61 6.22 -14.49 1.23
CA LYS A 61 6.69 -13.11 1.00
C LYS A 61 5.54 -12.14 0.74
N ALA A 62 4.45 -12.60 0.13
CA ALA A 62 3.28 -11.80 -0.18
C ALA A 62 2.49 -11.37 1.07
N PHE A 63 2.39 -12.22 2.08
CA PHE A 63 1.64 -11.92 3.30
C PHE A 63 2.05 -10.60 3.95
N ALA A 64 3.34 -10.28 3.99
CA ALA A 64 3.81 -9.00 4.54
C ALA A 64 3.28 -7.79 3.76
N ARG A 65 3.05 -7.93 2.45
CA ARG A 65 2.49 -6.89 1.59
C ARG A 65 0.98 -6.79 1.71
N PHE A 66 0.28 -7.90 1.98
CA PHE A 66 -1.14 -7.89 2.29
C PHE A 66 -1.44 -7.37 3.70
N ALA A 67 -0.57 -7.63 4.67
CA ALA A 67 -0.76 -7.26 6.07
C ALA A 67 -0.83 -5.74 6.34
N VAL A 68 -0.56 -4.89 5.35
CA VAL A 68 -0.70 -3.43 5.44
C VAL A 68 -1.96 -2.89 4.77
N VAL A 69 -2.72 -3.74 4.06
CA VAL A 69 -3.89 -3.33 3.29
C VAL A 69 -5.11 -3.17 4.21
N ASP A 70 -5.81 -2.04 4.07
CA ASP A 70 -6.99 -1.69 4.86
C ASP A 70 -8.14 -1.07 4.02
N SER A 71 -8.14 -1.29 2.71
CA SER A 71 -9.26 -0.94 1.82
C SER A 71 -10.31 -2.06 1.85
N ARG A 72 -11.53 -1.76 2.39
CA ARG A 72 -12.63 -2.72 2.41
C ARG A 72 -13.01 -3.19 1.03
N ARG A 73 -13.11 -2.28 0.08
CA ARG A 73 -13.51 -2.60 -1.30
C ARG A 73 -12.56 -3.59 -1.94
N TRP A 74 -11.26 -3.37 -1.83
CA TRP A 74 -10.27 -4.28 -2.40
C TRP A 74 -10.20 -5.61 -1.63
N ILE A 75 -10.22 -5.57 -0.29
CA ILE A 75 -10.26 -6.80 0.53
C ILE A 75 -11.51 -7.62 0.21
N HIS A 76 -12.69 -6.99 0.11
CA HIS A 76 -13.93 -7.68 -0.25
C HIS A 76 -13.83 -8.36 -1.62
N PHE A 77 -13.33 -7.64 -2.63
CA PHE A 77 -13.06 -8.22 -3.94
C PHE A 77 -12.16 -9.47 -3.86
N LEU A 78 -11.09 -9.42 -3.07
CA LEU A 78 -10.18 -10.55 -2.90
C LEU A 78 -10.83 -11.72 -2.16
N LEU A 79 -11.62 -11.45 -1.12
CA LEU A 79 -12.35 -12.49 -0.39
C LEU A 79 -13.40 -13.19 -1.28
N ASP A 80 -14.00 -12.47 -2.22
CA ASP A 80 -14.92 -13.04 -3.20
C ASP A 80 -14.21 -13.80 -4.32
N LEU A 81 -12.99 -13.39 -4.69
CA LEU A 81 -12.22 -13.95 -5.78
C LEU A 81 -11.49 -15.24 -5.38
N LEU A 82 -10.79 -15.23 -4.25
CA LEU A 82 -9.88 -16.30 -3.84
C LEU A 82 -10.53 -17.70 -3.78
N PRO A 83 -11.79 -17.87 -3.31
CA PRO A 83 -12.44 -19.18 -3.29
C PRO A 83 -12.80 -19.76 -4.66
N LYS A 84 -12.79 -18.95 -5.71
CA LYS A 84 -13.24 -19.32 -7.06
C LYS A 84 -12.21 -19.00 -8.15
N LEU A 85 -10.93 -18.89 -7.79
CA LEU A 85 -9.86 -18.59 -8.75
C LEU A 85 -9.87 -19.49 -9.98
N ASP A 86 -10.04 -20.80 -9.78
CA ASP A 86 -10.03 -21.81 -10.86
C ASP A 86 -11.22 -21.69 -11.84
N ASN A 87 -12.28 -21.01 -11.43
CA ASN A 87 -13.55 -20.93 -12.17
C ASN A 87 -13.86 -19.49 -12.62
N THR A 88 -12.92 -18.55 -12.43
CA THR A 88 -13.14 -17.16 -12.80
C THR A 88 -12.56 -16.87 -14.18
N ASP A 89 -13.41 -16.38 -15.08
CA ASP A 89 -12.92 -15.75 -16.31
C ASP A 89 -12.51 -14.31 -15.97
N PHE A 90 -11.22 -14.10 -15.86
CA PHE A 90 -10.67 -12.78 -15.50
C PHE A 90 -10.91 -11.71 -16.59
N ALA A 91 -11.17 -12.10 -17.83
CA ALA A 91 -11.48 -11.17 -18.91
C ALA A 91 -12.86 -10.53 -18.76
N ASP A 92 -13.80 -11.22 -18.10
CA ASP A 92 -15.16 -10.76 -17.87
C ASP A 92 -15.29 -9.79 -16.68
N LEU A 93 -14.21 -9.60 -15.91
CA LEU A 93 -14.24 -8.69 -14.77
C LEU A 93 -14.45 -7.23 -15.21
N PRO A 94 -15.22 -6.43 -14.46
CA PRO A 94 -15.32 -4.98 -14.70
C PRO A 94 -13.95 -4.30 -14.67
N PRO A 95 -13.74 -3.19 -15.39
CA PRO A 95 -12.42 -2.54 -15.50
C PRO A 95 -11.75 -2.22 -14.16
N VAL A 96 -12.53 -1.82 -13.14
CA VAL A 96 -11.99 -1.56 -11.80
C VAL A 96 -11.53 -2.84 -11.11
N GLU A 97 -12.24 -3.94 -11.29
CA GLU A 97 -11.87 -5.24 -10.74
C GLU A 97 -10.69 -5.87 -11.48
N GLN A 98 -10.58 -5.69 -12.79
CA GLN A 98 -9.36 -6.05 -13.53
C GLN A 98 -8.14 -5.30 -12.99
N ARG A 99 -8.30 -4.03 -12.62
CA ARG A 99 -7.23 -3.24 -11.98
C ARG A 99 -6.92 -3.77 -10.58
N MET A 100 -7.93 -4.14 -9.79
CA MET A 100 -7.76 -4.79 -8.49
C MET A 100 -7.04 -6.13 -8.61
N LEU A 101 -7.30 -6.89 -9.67
CA LEU A 101 -6.59 -8.13 -9.96
C LEU A 101 -5.10 -7.89 -10.28
N GLN A 102 -4.78 -6.84 -11.02
CA GLN A 102 -3.39 -6.45 -11.27
C GLN A 102 -2.68 -5.99 -9.99
N MET A 103 -3.37 -5.29 -9.08
CA MET A 103 -2.86 -4.98 -7.75
C MET A 103 -2.62 -6.26 -6.93
N PHE A 104 -3.51 -7.24 -7.03
CA PHE A 104 -3.32 -8.56 -6.42
C PHE A 104 -2.09 -9.25 -6.98
N TYR A 105 -1.93 -9.30 -8.30
CA TYR A 105 -0.77 -9.88 -8.96
C TYR A 105 0.54 -9.26 -8.46
N VAL A 106 0.70 -7.93 -8.51
CA VAL A 106 1.93 -7.28 -8.03
C VAL A 106 2.18 -7.51 -6.54
N THR A 107 1.13 -7.70 -5.75
CA THR A 107 1.25 -8.01 -4.33
C THR A 107 1.75 -9.43 -4.09
N VAL A 108 1.27 -10.40 -4.85
CA VAL A 108 1.70 -11.80 -4.74
C VAL A 108 3.15 -11.96 -5.20
N TRP A 109 3.47 -11.51 -6.40
CA TRP A 109 4.81 -11.74 -6.98
C TRP A 109 5.85 -10.67 -6.61
N GLY A 110 5.43 -9.52 -6.08
CA GLY A 110 6.31 -8.40 -5.75
C GLY A 110 6.86 -7.67 -6.98
N LYS A 111 6.28 -7.95 -8.15
CA LYS A 111 6.55 -7.31 -9.44
C LYS A 111 5.28 -7.31 -10.27
N ALA A 112 5.03 -6.25 -11.03
CA ALA A 112 4.01 -6.27 -12.06
C ALA A 112 4.46 -7.17 -13.23
N ALA A 113 3.51 -7.72 -13.98
CA ALA A 113 3.83 -8.62 -15.09
C ALA A 113 4.75 -7.97 -16.13
N GLU A 114 4.54 -6.70 -16.43
CA GLU A 114 5.31 -5.91 -17.37
C GLU A 114 6.73 -5.58 -16.91
N ASP A 115 7.02 -5.64 -15.58
CA ASP A 115 8.37 -5.43 -15.03
C ASP A 115 9.33 -6.58 -15.36
N TRP A 116 8.80 -7.76 -15.65
CA TRP A 116 9.58 -8.96 -16.02
C TRP A 116 9.13 -9.62 -17.34
N ASN A 117 8.38 -8.87 -18.15
CA ASN A 117 7.86 -9.32 -19.44
C ASN A 117 7.12 -10.67 -19.34
N ARG A 118 6.27 -10.81 -18.31
CA ARG A 118 5.50 -12.03 -18.10
C ARG A 118 4.28 -12.03 -19.02
N GLU A 119 4.16 -13.04 -19.85
CA GLU A 119 3.06 -13.20 -20.80
C GLU A 119 1.93 -14.05 -20.21
N ASP A 120 2.28 -15.09 -19.43
CA ASP A 120 1.35 -16.07 -18.88
C ASP A 120 0.78 -15.67 -17.51
N VAL A 121 0.21 -14.46 -17.43
CA VAL A 121 -0.34 -13.92 -16.16
C VAL A 121 -1.50 -14.76 -15.65
N LEU A 122 -2.33 -15.30 -16.54
CA LEU A 122 -3.47 -16.14 -16.17
C LEU A 122 -3.01 -17.46 -15.58
N ASP A 123 -2.01 -18.09 -16.18
CA ASP A 123 -1.43 -19.34 -15.67
C ASP A 123 -0.82 -19.14 -14.27
N ASP A 124 -0.16 -17.99 -14.04
CA ASP A 124 0.32 -17.64 -12.71
C ASP A 124 -0.82 -17.53 -11.69
N LEU A 125 -1.94 -16.90 -12.05
CA LEU A 125 -3.10 -16.74 -11.17
C LEU A 125 -3.77 -18.09 -10.86
N TYR A 126 -3.97 -18.94 -11.88
CA TYR A 126 -4.55 -20.28 -11.68
C TYR A 126 -3.63 -21.18 -10.85
N ALA A 127 -2.31 -21.08 -11.01
CA ALA A 127 -1.35 -21.85 -10.24
C ALA A 127 -1.40 -21.58 -8.71
N LEU A 128 -2.02 -20.47 -8.28
CA LEU A 128 -2.25 -20.20 -6.85
C LEU A 128 -3.13 -21.27 -6.20
N SER A 129 -4.08 -21.85 -6.94
CA SER A 129 -4.98 -22.89 -6.44
C SER A 129 -4.26 -24.19 -6.06
N ASP A 130 -3.02 -24.40 -6.54
CA ASP A 130 -2.17 -25.50 -6.13
C ASP A 130 -1.56 -25.31 -4.72
N SER A 131 -1.86 -24.19 -4.06
CA SER A 131 -1.40 -23.86 -2.71
C SER A 131 -2.57 -23.57 -1.76
N PRO A 132 -3.49 -24.55 -1.53
CA PRO A 132 -4.76 -24.31 -0.82
C PRO A 132 -4.58 -23.93 0.66
N ILE A 133 -3.54 -24.44 1.36
CA ILE A 133 -3.27 -24.09 2.76
C ILE A 133 -2.93 -22.60 2.87
N LEU A 134 -2.04 -22.12 2.02
CA LEU A 134 -1.60 -20.74 2.03
C LEU A 134 -2.64 -19.78 1.47
N LEU A 135 -3.45 -20.18 0.48
CA LEU A 135 -4.61 -19.41 0.06
C LEU A 135 -5.65 -19.28 1.17
N GLY A 136 -5.91 -20.36 1.92
CA GLY A 136 -6.79 -20.33 3.09
C GLY A 136 -6.26 -19.41 4.19
N GLU A 137 -4.94 -19.40 4.40
CA GLU A 137 -4.30 -18.44 5.33
C GLU A 137 -4.44 -17.00 4.84
N LEU A 138 -4.27 -16.74 3.53
CA LEU A 138 -4.48 -15.41 2.96
C LEU A 138 -5.91 -14.92 3.15
N GLN A 139 -6.91 -15.78 2.89
CA GLN A 139 -8.31 -15.47 3.15
C GLN A 139 -8.56 -15.13 4.62
N THR A 140 -7.99 -15.91 5.53
CA THR A 140 -8.09 -15.68 6.98
C THR A 140 -7.45 -14.35 7.39
N LEU A 141 -6.28 -14.00 6.83
CA LEU A 141 -5.63 -12.72 7.07
C LEU A 141 -6.48 -11.55 6.56
N LEU A 142 -7.00 -11.65 5.34
CA LEU A 142 -7.82 -10.60 4.73
C LEU A 142 -9.13 -10.42 5.51
N GLN A 143 -9.79 -11.50 5.93
CA GLN A 143 -10.99 -11.43 6.77
C GLN A 143 -10.68 -10.81 8.13
N TYR A 144 -9.57 -11.20 8.76
CA TYR A 144 -9.12 -10.61 10.03
C TYR A 144 -8.92 -9.10 9.92
N GLN A 145 -8.33 -8.62 8.82
CA GLN A 145 -8.15 -7.19 8.57
C GLN A 145 -9.49 -6.50 8.29
N TYR A 146 -10.33 -7.07 7.42
CA TYR A 146 -11.64 -6.54 7.06
C TYR A 146 -12.50 -6.24 8.29
N ASP A 147 -12.57 -7.19 9.24
CA ASP A 147 -13.36 -7.09 10.46
C ASP A 147 -12.86 -5.99 11.42
N ARG A 148 -11.64 -5.48 11.22
CA ARG A 148 -10.99 -4.49 12.11
C ARG A 148 -10.83 -3.11 11.50
N ILE A 149 -11.30 -2.90 10.29
CA ILE A 149 -11.32 -1.57 9.69
C ILE A 149 -12.40 -0.76 10.41
N ASP A 150 -11.98 0.29 11.10
CA ASP A 150 -12.80 1.13 11.99
C ASP A 150 -13.09 2.52 11.42
N PHE A 151 -12.81 2.74 10.14
CA PHE A 151 -13.05 3.99 9.45
C PHE A 151 -13.84 3.76 8.15
N ILE A 152 -14.39 4.84 7.62
CA ILE A 152 -15.08 4.82 6.32
C ILE A 152 -14.04 5.12 5.25
N ASP A 153 -13.86 4.18 4.34
CA ASP A 153 -13.07 4.35 3.12
C ASP A 153 -14.01 4.80 1.98
N GLU A 154 -13.56 5.78 1.20
CA GLU A 154 -14.34 6.35 0.11
C GLU A 154 -13.55 6.34 -1.20
N PRO A 155 -14.15 5.95 -2.33
CA PRO A 155 -13.51 6.13 -3.64
C PRO A 155 -13.30 7.62 -3.92
N VAL A 156 -12.21 7.94 -4.60
CA VAL A 156 -11.90 9.30 -5.05
C VAL A 156 -12.03 9.37 -6.56
N ASP A 157 -12.76 10.37 -7.05
CA ASP A 157 -12.81 10.65 -8.48
C ASP A 157 -11.48 11.27 -8.95
N VAL A 158 -10.74 10.49 -9.69
CA VAL A 158 -9.47 10.89 -10.31
C VAL A 158 -9.60 11.01 -11.84
N GLY A 159 -10.84 10.95 -12.36
CA GLY A 159 -11.15 11.08 -13.79
C GLY A 159 -11.07 9.76 -14.57
N PHE A 160 -10.86 8.64 -13.90
CA PHE A 160 -10.89 7.29 -14.46
C PHE A 160 -11.25 6.26 -13.37
N ASN A 161 -11.55 5.02 -13.77
CA ASN A 161 -11.86 3.92 -12.85
C ASN A 161 -10.62 3.56 -12.04
N CYS A 162 -10.53 4.05 -10.80
CA CYS A 162 -9.42 3.84 -9.90
C CYS A 162 -9.88 3.02 -8.67
N PRO A 163 -9.18 1.93 -8.31
CA PRO A 163 -9.55 1.09 -7.17
C PRO A 163 -9.06 1.63 -5.81
N LEU A 164 -8.41 2.79 -5.78
CA LEU A 164 -7.91 3.37 -4.53
C LEU A 164 -9.01 4.05 -3.73
N ASP A 165 -9.00 3.81 -2.43
CA ASP A 165 -9.93 4.42 -1.49
C ASP A 165 -9.19 5.40 -0.57
N LEU A 166 -9.87 6.52 -0.26
CA LEU A 166 -9.30 7.60 0.53
C LEU A 166 -8.92 7.12 1.93
N HIS A 167 -7.78 7.57 2.40
CA HIS A 167 -7.20 7.26 3.71
C HIS A 167 -6.80 5.80 3.93
N CYS A 168 -6.91 4.96 2.89
CA CYS A 168 -6.43 3.59 2.92
C CYS A 168 -4.92 3.51 2.66
N THR A 169 -4.35 2.41 3.09
CA THR A 169 -2.91 2.15 3.09
C THR A 169 -2.56 1.11 2.02
N TYR A 170 -1.51 1.40 1.25
CA TYR A 170 -1.05 0.56 0.16
C TYR A 170 0.47 0.59 0.06
N THR A 171 1.06 -0.46 -0.51
CA THR A 171 2.46 -0.40 -0.94
C THR A 171 2.59 0.50 -2.18
N ARG A 172 3.80 1.00 -2.45
CA ARG A 172 4.06 1.86 -3.61
C ARG A 172 3.70 1.19 -4.94
N ASP A 173 4.02 -0.09 -5.07
CA ASP A 173 3.77 -0.82 -6.32
C ASP A 173 2.27 -1.06 -6.53
N GLN A 174 1.52 -1.35 -5.46
CA GLN A 174 0.05 -1.41 -5.51
C GLN A 174 -0.54 -0.07 -5.98
N LEU A 175 -0.06 1.05 -5.46
CA LEU A 175 -0.51 2.39 -5.85
C LEU A 175 -0.25 2.68 -7.33
N LEU A 176 0.95 2.41 -7.81
CA LEU A 176 1.32 2.67 -9.20
C LEU A 176 0.50 1.81 -10.16
N VAL A 177 0.32 0.52 -9.85
CA VAL A 177 -0.52 -0.38 -10.65
C VAL A 177 -1.99 0.06 -10.62
N ALA A 178 -2.52 0.47 -9.46
CA ALA A 178 -3.87 1.02 -9.34
C ALA A 178 -4.10 2.24 -10.22
N LEU A 179 -3.05 3.04 -10.45
CA LEU A 179 -3.06 4.21 -11.34
C LEU A 179 -2.74 3.87 -12.80
N ASP A 180 -2.78 2.58 -13.17
CA ASP A 180 -2.50 2.11 -14.52
C ASP A 180 -1.05 2.31 -14.97
N PHE A 181 -0.12 2.34 -14.03
CA PHE A 181 1.30 2.36 -14.32
C PHE A 181 1.91 0.98 -14.04
N LEU A 182 2.07 0.20 -15.11
CA LEU A 182 2.36 -1.25 -15.03
C LEU A 182 3.86 -1.59 -14.96
N LYS A 183 4.74 -0.60 -14.85
CA LYS A 183 6.19 -0.78 -14.62
C LYS A 183 6.66 -0.07 -13.33
N PRO A 184 6.07 -0.41 -12.17
CA PRO A 184 6.34 0.28 -10.91
C PRO A 184 7.82 0.25 -10.50
N SER A 185 8.57 -0.78 -10.86
CA SER A 185 10.00 -0.91 -10.55
C SER A 185 10.87 0.19 -11.18
N THR A 186 10.37 0.85 -12.24
CA THR A 186 11.08 1.95 -12.92
C THR A 186 10.99 3.28 -12.18
N VAL A 187 10.03 3.43 -11.24
CA VAL A 187 9.84 4.67 -10.48
C VAL A 187 10.73 4.65 -9.25
N ARG A 188 11.74 5.52 -9.22
CA ARG A 188 12.70 5.64 -8.10
C ARG A 188 12.51 6.93 -7.31
N GLU A 189 11.86 7.92 -7.89
CA GLU A 189 11.68 9.25 -7.33
C GLU A 189 10.38 9.37 -6.51
N GLY A 190 10.30 10.44 -5.71
CA GLY A 190 9.11 10.78 -4.93
C GLY A 190 7.98 11.40 -5.75
N VAL A 191 8.17 11.59 -7.06
CA VAL A 191 7.16 12.15 -7.97
C VAL A 191 7.08 11.32 -9.24
N LYS A 192 5.86 11.19 -9.78
CA LYS A 192 5.64 10.56 -11.09
C LYS A 192 4.55 11.34 -11.85
N TRP A 193 4.89 11.79 -13.05
CA TRP A 193 3.92 12.33 -13.99
C TRP A 193 3.39 11.21 -14.88
N LEU A 194 2.06 11.11 -14.98
CA LEU A 194 1.33 10.18 -15.85
C LEU A 194 0.58 11.00 -16.93
N PRO A 195 1.23 11.26 -18.08
CA PRO A 195 0.68 12.17 -19.09
C PRO A 195 -0.65 11.71 -19.68
N GLU A 196 -0.80 10.40 -19.91
CA GLU A 196 -2.03 9.79 -20.45
C GLU A 196 -3.26 10.04 -19.56
N LYS A 197 -3.02 10.24 -18.27
CA LYS A 197 -4.06 10.47 -17.26
C LYS A 197 -4.09 11.92 -16.76
N GLN A 198 -3.21 12.78 -17.25
CA GLN A 198 -3.03 14.15 -16.77
C GLN A 198 -2.90 14.19 -15.25
N LEU A 199 -2.01 13.34 -14.69
CA LEU A 199 -1.93 13.09 -13.26
C LEU A 199 -0.49 13.18 -12.73
N ASP A 200 -0.26 14.04 -11.75
CA ASP A 200 0.95 14.04 -10.93
C ASP A 200 0.72 13.19 -9.67
N VAL A 201 1.66 12.32 -9.36
CA VAL A 201 1.63 11.42 -8.19
C VAL A 201 2.77 11.78 -7.26
N PHE A 202 2.45 12.18 -6.03
CA PHE A 202 3.44 12.54 -5.01
C PHE A 202 3.54 11.45 -3.94
N PHE A 203 4.73 10.85 -3.82
CA PHE A 203 5.10 9.91 -2.78
C PHE A 203 5.96 10.62 -1.74
N VAL A 204 5.36 10.99 -0.62
CA VAL A 204 6.00 11.80 0.42
C VAL A 204 6.43 10.92 1.60
N THR A 205 7.68 11.07 2.03
CA THR A 205 8.18 10.52 3.29
C THR A 205 8.46 11.68 4.24
N LEU A 206 7.77 11.73 5.38
CA LEU A 206 7.81 12.87 6.31
C LEU A 206 9.13 12.94 7.07
N ASN A 207 9.54 11.82 7.67
CA ASN A 207 10.76 11.74 8.47
C ASN A 207 11.87 11.11 7.65
N LYS A 208 12.78 11.95 7.16
CA LYS A 208 13.92 11.55 6.33
C LYS A 208 15.16 11.47 7.23
N ALA A 209 15.72 10.29 7.39
CA ALA A 209 16.97 10.10 8.12
C ALA A 209 18.16 10.36 7.19
N ASP A 210 19.25 10.97 7.69
CA ASP A 210 20.46 11.28 6.93
C ASP A 210 21.06 10.08 6.21
N LYS A 211 20.94 8.89 6.81
CA LYS A 211 21.41 7.63 6.21
C LYS A 211 20.63 7.19 4.95
N ASP A 212 19.42 7.71 4.77
CA ASP A 212 18.51 7.31 3.70
C ASP A 212 18.44 8.32 2.55
N TYR A 213 18.94 9.54 2.79
CA TYR A 213 18.81 10.66 1.86
C TYR A 213 20.08 11.51 1.85
N SER A 214 20.46 12.00 0.66
CA SER A 214 21.51 13.02 0.56
C SER A 214 20.99 14.38 1.05
N PRO A 215 21.88 15.32 1.44
CA PRO A 215 21.46 16.66 1.85
C PRO A 215 20.56 17.37 0.83
N THR A 216 20.71 17.10 -0.46
CA THR A 216 19.93 17.69 -1.55
C THR A 216 18.53 17.06 -1.71
N THR A 217 18.25 15.95 -1.03
CA THR A 217 16.95 15.24 -1.07
C THR A 217 16.23 15.22 0.27
N MET A 218 16.75 15.94 1.28
CA MET A 218 16.11 16.13 2.58
C MET A 218 15.08 17.26 2.52
N TYR A 219 13.95 17.00 1.87
CA TYR A 219 12.86 17.97 1.75
C TYR A 219 12.09 18.09 3.06
N ASN A 220 11.55 19.30 3.32
CA ASN A 220 10.67 19.56 4.45
C ASN A 220 9.20 19.41 4.03
N ASP A 221 8.63 18.23 4.30
CA ASP A 221 7.24 17.94 3.99
C ASP A 221 6.45 17.72 5.29
N TYR A 222 5.30 18.37 5.45
CA TYR A 222 4.46 18.24 6.65
C TYR A 222 3.05 18.75 6.42
N SER A 223 2.07 18.28 7.22
CA SER A 223 0.76 18.93 7.29
C SER A 223 0.85 20.21 8.10
N ILE A 224 0.31 21.30 7.56
CA ILE A 224 0.16 22.59 8.26
C ILE A 224 -1.02 22.48 9.22
N ASN A 225 -2.13 21.93 8.74
CA ASN A 225 -3.33 21.55 9.48
C ASN A 225 -4.07 20.44 8.72
N GLU A 226 -5.30 20.12 9.11
CA GLU A 226 -6.08 19.05 8.47
C GLU A 226 -6.39 19.27 6.99
N ASN A 227 -6.34 20.55 6.50
CA ASN A 227 -6.69 20.91 5.14
C ASN A 227 -5.51 21.36 4.28
N LEU A 228 -4.36 21.65 4.89
CA LEU A 228 -3.20 22.22 4.21
C LEU A 228 -1.95 21.38 4.42
N PHE A 229 -1.23 21.13 3.34
CA PHE A 229 0.00 20.38 3.32
C PHE A 229 1.14 21.18 2.68
N HIS A 230 2.28 21.26 3.38
CA HIS A 230 3.51 21.83 2.83
C HIS A 230 4.31 20.70 2.15
N TRP A 231 4.71 20.96 0.91
CA TRP A 231 5.54 20.05 0.12
C TRP A 231 6.65 20.81 -0.59
N GLN A 232 7.84 20.26 -0.55
CA GLN A 232 9.00 20.80 -1.24
C GLN A 232 9.26 20.00 -2.52
N SER A 233 9.30 20.71 -3.66
CA SER A 233 9.58 20.07 -4.96
C SER A 233 11.00 19.52 -5.03
N GLN A 234 11.28 18.75 -6.07
CA GLN A 234 12.67 18.36 -6.37
C GLN A 234 13.56 19.59 -6.52
N SER A 235 14.82 19.49 -6.07
CA SER A 235 15.80 20.59 -6.07
C SER A 235 16.05 21.21 -7.45
N THR A 236 15.79 20.47 -8.51
CA THR A 236 15.92 20.91 -9.91
C THR A 236 14.68 21.62 -10.46
N THR A 237 13.53 21.54 -9.77
CA THR A 237 12.26 22.11 -10.26
C THR A 237 12.23 23.60 -10.05
N ALA A 238 12.33 24.36 -11.15
CA ALA A 238 12.15 25.81 -11.17
C ALA A 238 10.67 26.17 -11.35
N GLU A 239 10.26 27.30 -10.79
CA GLU A 239 8.92 27.88 -11.04
C GLU A 239 8.64 28.02 -12.55
N SER A 240 9.61 28.54 -13.32
CA SER A 240 9.50 28.73 -14.77
C SER A 240 9.60 27.45 -15.61
N SER A 241 9.93 26.29 -15.00
CA SER A 241 10.01 25.02 -15.72
C SER A 241 8.62 24.50 -16.10
N ALA A 242 8.55 23.64 -17.12
CA ALA A 242 7.30 22.98 -17.52
C ALA A 242 6.63 22.24 -16.34
N THR A 243 7.42 21.61 -15.47
CA THR A 243 6.95 20.92 -14.27
C THR A 243 6.43 21.92 -13.23
N GLY A 244 7.16 23.00 -12.93
CA GLY A 244 6.71 24.05 -11.99
C GLY A 244 5.42 24.70 -12.45
N GLN A 245 5.34 25.06 -13.74
CA GLN A 245 4.13 25.64 -14.35
C GLN A 245 2.96 24.65 -14.38
N ARG A 246 3.21 23.34 -14.48
CA ARG A 246 2.15 22.32 -14.37
C ARG A 246 1.62 22.27 -12.95
N TYR A 247 2.46 22.31 -11.91
CA TYR A 247 2.02 22.35 -10.52
C TYR A 247 1.16 23.59 -10.20
N ILE A 248 1.60 24.76 -10.63
CA ILE A 248 0.89 26.03 -10.39
C ILE A 248 -0.47 26.04 -11.08
N HIS A 249 -0.51 25.64 -12.35
CA HIS A 249 -1.68 25.77 -13.23
C HIS A 249 -2.40 24.43 -13.46
N HIS A 250 -2.22 23.42 -12.57
CA HIS A 250 -2.76 22.06 -12.81
C HIS A 250 -4.28 22.09 -13.05
N ARG A 251 -5.03 22.92 -12.30
CA ARG A 251 -6.49 23.00 -12.46
C ARG A 251 -6.89 23.58 -13.83
N GLU A 252 -6.25 24.65 -14.26
CA GLU A 252 -6.49 25.30 -15.55
C GLU A 252 -6.15 24.35 -16.71
N LYS A 253 -5.13 23.51 -16.52
CA LYS A 253 -4.69 22.54 -17.52
C LYS A 253 -5.48 21.22 -17.46
N GLY A 254 -6.45 21.09 -16.55
CA GLY A 254 -7.26 19.89 -16.37
C GLY A 254 -6.49 18.70 -15.79
N SER A 255 -5.30 18.94 -15.19
CA SER A 255 -4.54 17.88 -14.53
C SER A 255 -4.85 17.83 -13.03
N ARG A 256 -4.56 16.69 -12.41
CA ARG A 256 -4.76 16.43 -10.99
C ARG A 256 -3.44 16.09 -10.31
N VAL A 257 -3.40 16.28 -9.00
CA VAL A 257 -2.26 15.92 -8.15
C VAL A 257 -2.77 15.02 -7.03
N LEU A 258 -2.20 13.80 -6.91
CA LEU A 258 -2.51 12.87 -5.83
C LEU A 258 -1.40 12.86 -4.81
N LEU A 259 -1.78 12.83 -3.52
CA LEU A 259 -0.86 12.83 -2.40
C LEU A 259 -0.88 11.51 -1.65
N PHE A 260 0.27 10.84 -1.59
CA PHE A 260 0.52 9.63 -0.82
C PHE A 260 1.62 9.91 0.20
N VAL A 261 1.34 9.61 1.47
CA VAL A 261 2.24 9.99 2.58
C VAL A 261 2.55 8.77 3.44
N ARG A 262 3.82 8.64 3.82
CA ARG A 262 4.27 7.72 4.87
C ARG A 262 5.14 8.45 5.88
N GLU A 263 5.19 7.93 7.10
CA GLU A 263 5.96 8.55 8.18
C GLU A 263 7.47 8.35 7.97
N PHE A 264 7.89 7.12 7.73
CA PHE A 264 9.30 6.73 7.53
C PHE A 264 9.46 5.94 6.22
N LYS A 265 10.69 5.87 5.70
CA LYS A 265 11.03 5.07 4.51
C LYS A 265 10.89 3.57 4.78
N ALA A 266 11.34 3.14 5.95
CA ALA A 266 11.23 1.77 6.41
C ALA A 266 10.26 1.67 7.59
N ASP A 267 9.58 0.53 7.72
CA ASP A 267 8.81 0.23 8.92
C ASP A 267 9.77 -0.04 10.09
N SER A 268 9.72 0.82 11.12
CA SER A 268 10.64 0.74 12.26
C SER A 268 10.39 -0.47 13.17
N ARG A 269 9.17 -1.02 13.17
CA ARG A 269 8.79 -2.16 14.02
C ARG A 269 9.01 -3.50 13.36
N PHE A 270 8.70 -3.60 12.07
CA PHE A 270 8.64 -4.86 11.37
C PHE A 270 9.67 -4.99 10.24
N GLY A 271 10.33 -3.89 9.88
CA GLY A 271 11.29 -3.82 8.77
C GLY A 271 10.61 -3.77 7.40
N GLY A 272 11.43 -3.67 6.35
CA GLY A 272 10.93 -3.50 5.00
C GLY A 272 10.48 -2.07 4.68
N ALA A 273 9.99 -1.86 3.47
CA ALA A 273 9.49 -0.55 3.04
C ALA A 273 8.15 -0.25 3.72
N ALA A 274 8.02 0.94 4.32
CA ALA A 274 6.76 1.37 4.89
C ALA A 274 5.74 1.68 3.78
N ALA A 275 4.49 1.31 4.01
CA ALA A 275 3.37 1.59 3.12
C ALA A 275 2.98 3.08 3.18
N TYR A 276 2.24 3.52 2.16
CA TYR A 276 1.74 4.89 2.05
C TYR A 276 0.25 4.94 2.37
N THR A 277 -0.18 6.02 3.02
CA THR A 277 -1.59 6.39 3.17
C THR A 277 -1.98 7.32 2.04
N TYR A 278 -3.09 7.05 1.38
CA TYR A 278 -3.65 7.90 0.33
C TYR A 278 -4.43 9.07 0.96
N LEU A 279 -3.96 10.29 0.77
CA LEU A 279 -4.62 11.50 1.30
C LEU A 279 -5.54 12.20 0.29
N GLY A 280 -5.70 11.64 -0.90
CA GLY A 280 -6.59 12.16 -1.92
C GLY A 280 -5.95 13.15 -2.87
N THR A 281 -6.78 13.94 -3.54
CA THR A 281 -6.40 15.02 -4.44
C THR A 281 -6.03 16.29 -3.67
N VAL A 282 -5.05 17.01 -4.21
CA VAL A 282 -4.59 18.29 -3.64
C VAL A 282 -4.57 19.37 -4.70
N ASN A 283 -4.81 20.60 -4.27
CA ASN A 283 -4.86 21.78 -5.12
C ASN A 283 -3.81 22.80 -4.72
N TYR A 284 -3.15 23.39 -5.69
CA TYR A 284 -2.19 24.46 -5.49
C TYR A 284 -2.83 25.68 -4.81
N VAL A 285 -2.16 26.20 -3.80
CA VAL A 285 -2.55 27.46 -3.10
C VAL A 285 -1.53 28.55 -3.38
N ARG A 286 -0.27 28.32 -3.02
CA ARG A 286 0.84 29.26 -3.19
C ARG A 286 2.15 28.52 -3.13
N HIS A 287 3.23 29.21 -3.49
CA HIS A 287 4.59 28.71 -3.27
C HIS A 287 5.56 29.85 -2.90
N GLU A 288 6.70 29.46 -2.37
CA GLU A 288 7.84 30.32 -2.11
C GLU A 288 9.10 29.68 -2.68
N GLY A 289 10.00 30.47 -3.20
CA GLY A 289 11.26 30.00 -3.76
C GLY A 289 11.11 29.29 -5.11
N SER A 290 12.28 28.98 -5.68
CA SER A 290 12.45 28.26 -6.94
C SER A 290 13.74 27.45 -6.85
N ARG A 291 13.70 26.14 -7.23
CA ARG A 291 14.82 25.20 -7.15
C ARG A 291 15.37 24.95 -5.74
N PRO A 292 14.56 24.42 -4.79
CA PRO A 292 13.19 23.90 -4.96
C PRO A 292 12.11 24.96 -4.75
N MET A 293 10.89 24.62 -5.16
CA MET A 293 9.66 25.33 -4.84
C MET A 293 9.08 24.78 -3.53
N ASN A 294 8.77 25.65 -2.57
CA ASN A 294 8.06 25.29 -1.34
C ASN A 294 6.58 25.55 -1.55
N ILE A 295 5.79 24.53 -1.83
CA ILE A 295 4.41 24.67 -2.26
C ILE A 295 3.47 24.32 -1.10
N THR A 296 2.47 25.17 -0.90
CA THR A 296 1.31 24.87 -0.03
C THR A 296 0.20 24.31 -0.91
N TRP A 297 -0.21 23.08 -0.57
CA TRP A 297 -1.32 22.37 -1.19
C TRP A 297 -2.54 22.35 -0.27
N LYS A 298 -3.73 22.53 -0.83
CA LYS A 298 -5.01 22.34 -0.14
C LYS A 298 -5.56 20.97 -0.51
N LEU A 299 -5.84 20.15 0.50
CA LEU A 299 -6.49 18.86 0.31
C LEU A 299 -7.98 19.06 -0.01
N ASP A 300 -8.52 18.23 -0.88
CA ASP A 300 -9.96 18.19 -1.16
C ASP A 300 -10.75 17.56 0.00
N ARG A 301 -10.09 16.68 0.76
CA ARG A 301 -10.65 16.04 1.95
C ARG A 301 -9.69 16.23 3.12
N PRO A 302 -10.18 16.57 4.31
CA PRO A 302 -9.33 16.82 5.47
C PRO A 302 -8.59 15.55 5.92
N ILE A 303 -7.36 15.72 6.39
CA ILE A 303 -6.57 14.64 6.99
C ILE A 303 -7.26 14.19 8.29
N PRO A 304 -7.60 12.90 8.45
CA PRO A 304 -8.19 12.40 9.68
C PRO A 304 -7.27 12.62 10.89
N ALA A 305 -7.86 12.87 12.06
CA ALA A 305 -7.12 13.16 13.29
C ALA A 305 -6.08 12.07 13.63
N ARG A 306 -6.36 10.79 13.30
CA ARG A 306 -5.43 9.67 13.50
C ARG A 306 -4.12 9.82 12.72
N PHE A 307 -4.15 10.49 11.54
CA PHE A 307 -2.97 10.75 10.72
C PHE A 307 -2.36 12.12 11.00
N LEU A 308 -3.17 13.11 11.42
CA LEU A 308 -2.71 14.48 11.60
C LEU A 308 -1.55 14.58 12.61
N LYS A 309 -1.61 13.82 13.69
CA LYS A 309 -0.51 13.74 14.67
C LYS A 309 0.81 13.25 14.09
N LYS A 310 0.76 12.37 13.07
CA LYS A 310 1.95 11.84 12.39
C LYS A 310 2.49 12.77 11.32
N THR A 311 1.61 13.57 10.71
CA THR A 311 1.95 14.44 9.58
C THR A 311 2.31 15.88 9.99
N ASN A 312 1.94 16.31 11.20
CA ASN A 312 2.17 17.67 11.69
C ASN A 312 3.47 17.78 12.49
N LYS A 313 4.42 18.58 12.00
CA LYS A 313 5.69 18.87 12.68
C LYS A 313 5.59 19.83 13.86
N LEU A 314 4.50 20.59 13.98
CA LEU A 314 4.37 21.67 14.97
C LEU A 314 4.01 21.19 16.38
N ILE A 315 3.83 19.88 16.61
CA ILE A 315 3.44 19.34 17.91
C ILE A 315 4.65 18.83 18.72
N VAL A 316 5.87 19.00 18.22
CA VAL A 316 7.10 18.65 18.93
C VAL A 316 7.92 19.91 19.13
N GLY A 317 7.51 20.70 20.10
CA GLY A 317 8.26 21.79 20.69
C GLY A 317 8.12 21.70 22.20
#